data_539f4edd85cd3df095bcf0ea52983c2e
#
_entry.id   539f4edd85cd3df095bcf0ea52983c2e
#
_cell.length_a   1.000
_cell.length_b   1.000
_cell.length_c   1.000
_cell.angle_alpha   90.00
_cell.angle_beta   90.00
_cell.angle_gamma   90.00
#
_symmetry.space_group_name_H-M   'P 1'
#
loop_
_entity.id
_entity.type
_entity.pdbx_description
1 polymer ?
#
loop_
_entity_poly.entity_id
_entity_poly.type
_entity_poly.pdbx_seq_one_letter_code
_entity_poly.pdbx_strand_id
1 'polypeptide(L)'
;GWCDWSSDVCSSDLLGEDVLIAGAGPIGIMAAAIVRHAGARYVVITDVNPWRLDLARKMGVTLAVDPRAESLDAVQRRLGMREGFDVGLEMSGNPAAFASLLEAMCHGGRIAMLGIPNRDFAIDWQRVIFNMLTIRGVYGREMFETWYMMTVLIQGGLDIMPVVSHRFPYTEFEAGFAAMNSGQCGKVVLNWLGV
;
A
#
# COMPACT_ATOMS: atom_id res chain seq x y z
N GLY A 1 12.01 -13.30 18.75
CA GLY A 1 11.94 -13.03 17.34
C GLY A 1 11.32 -11.67 17.05
N TRP A 2 12.09 -10.76 16.51
CA TRP A 2 11.57 -9.52 15.98
C TRP A 2 11.07 -9.82 14.58
N CYS A 3 9.75 -9.91 14.41
CA CYS A 3 9.16 -10.00 13.08
C CYS A 3 9.29 -8.64 12.41
N ASP A 4 10.03 -8.60 11.33
CA ASP A 4 10.20 -7.42 10.48
C ASP A 4 8.96 -7.24 9.59
N TRP A 5 8.58 -5.99 9.35
CA TRP A 5 7.47 -5.69 8.44
C TRP A 5 7.67 -6.28 7.04
N SER A 6 8.90 -6.27 6.54
CA SER A 6 9.22 -6.88 5.25
C SER A 6 9.12 -8.40 5.30
N SER A 7 9.46 -9.05 6.41
CA SER A 7 9.26 -10.47 6.60
C SER A 7 7.79 -10.82 6.85
N ASP A 8 7.05 -9.97 7.58
CA ASP A 8 5.62 -10.18 7.84
C ASP A 8 4.74 -9.91 6.61
N VAL A 9 5.13 -9.00 5.72
CA VAL A 9 4.40 -8.71 4.47
C VAL A 9 4.88 -9.59 3.31
N CYS A 10 6.13 -10.02 3.33
CA CYS A 10 6.73 -10.86 2.28
C CYS A 10 6.85 -12.34 2.67
N SER A 11 6.37 -12.73 3.86
CA SER A 11 6.41 -14.12 4.29
C SER A 11 5.30 -14.96 3.65
N SER A 12 5.38 -16.27 3.80
CA SER A 12 4.37 -17.26 3.40
C SER A 12 2.96 -16.96 3.92
N ASP A 13 2.82 -16.00 4.84
CA ASP A 13 1.55 -15.60 5.47
C ASP A 13 0.64 -14.74 4.58
N LEU A 14 1.08 -14.33 3.39
CA LEU A 14 0.24 -13.58 2.43
C LEU A 14 -0.42 -14.48 1.39
N LEU A 15 0.01 -15.74 1.29
CA LEU A 15 -0.55 -16.66 0.30
C LEU A 15 -2.03 -16.93 0.57
N GLY A 16 -2.87 -16.48 -0.36
CA GLY A 16 -4.32 -16.63 -0.28
C GLY A 16 -5.05 -15.59 0.56
N GLU A 17 -4.33 -14.67 1.22
CA GLU A 17 -4.89 -13.57 2.03
C GLU A 17 -5.55 -12.49 1.18
N ASP A 18 -6.54 -11.82 1.74
CA ASP A 18 -7.19 -10.65 1.17
C ASP A 18 -6.57 -9.37 1.73
N VAL A 19 -6.01 -8.54 0.87
CA VAL A 19 -5.24 -7.37 1.26
C VAL A 19 -5.94 -6.08 0.86
N LEU A 20 -6.14 -5.17 1.82
CA LEU A 20 -6.62 -3.81 1.60
C LEU A 20 -5.48 -2.80 1.82
N ILE A 21 -5.24 -1.95 0.83
CA ILE A 21 -4.23 -0.89 0.88
C ILE A 21 -4.93 0.46 0.85
N ALA A 22 -4.77 1.25 1.89
CA ALA A 22 -5.28 2.62 1.96
C ALA A 22 -4.20 3.60 1.50
N GLY A 23 -4.42 4.22 0.34
CA GLY A 23 -3.50 5.14 -0.32
C GLY A 23 -2.75 4.53 -1.51
N ALA A 24 -3.01 5.05 -2.72
CA ALA A 24 -2.33 4.68 -3.95
C ALA A 24 -1.17 5.65 -4.29
N GLY A 25 -0.44 6.12 -3.28
CA GLY A 25 0.83 6.79 -3.48
C GLY A 25 1.90 5.82 -4.00
N PRO A 26 3.11 6.29 -4.31
CA PRO A 26 4.19 5.43 -4.81
C PRO A 26 4.47 4.22 -3.93
N ILE A 27 4.40 4.40 -2.60
CA ILE A 27 4.63 3.32 -1.63
C ILE A 27 3.49 2.31 -1.66
N GLY A 28 2.22 2.77 -1.63
CA GLY A 28 1.06 1.88 -1.66
C GLY A 28 0.99 1.06 -2.95
N ILE A 29 1.34 1.66 -4.09
CA ILE A 29 1.38 0.94 -5.37
C ILE A 29 2.51 -0.09 -5.40
N MET A 30 3.70 0.22 -4.87
CA MET A 30 4.78 -0.76 -4.73
C MET A 30 4.40 -1.88 -3.76
N ALA A 31 3.76 -1.56 -2.63
CA ALA A 31 3.24 -2.56 -1.70
C ALA A 31 2.22 -3.49 -2.38
N ALA A 32 1.32 -2.94 -3.22
CA ALA A 32 0.38 -3.75 -4.00
C ALA A 32 1.07 -4.74 -4.92
N ALA A 33 2.16 -4.32 -5.60
CA ALA A 33 2.95 -5.22 -6.43
C ALA A 33 3.62 -6.34 -5.61
N ILE A 34 4.17 -5.99 -4.44
CA ILE A 34 4.81 -6.94 -3.54
C ILE A 34 3.80 -7.99 -3.03
N VAL A 35 2.68 -7.56 -2.47
CA VAL A 35 1.69 -8.50 -1.90
C VAL A 35 1.05 -9.38 -2.98
N ARG A 36 0.90 -8.84 -4.20
CA ARG A 36 0.46 -9.61 -5.34
C ARG A 36 1.48 -10.69 -5.72
N HIS A 37 2.76 -10.33 -5.78
CA HIS A 37 3.86 -11.25 -6.06
C HIS A 37 3.99 -12.33 -4.98
N ALA A 38 3.71 -11.98 -3.72
CA ALA A 38 3.72 -12.90 -2.58
C ALA A 38 2.51 -13.85 -2.54
N GLY A 39 1.54 -13.72 -3.46
CA GLY A 39 0.44 -14.68 -3.59
C GLY A 39 -0.85 -14.29 -2.89
N ALA A 40 -1.07 -13.03 -2.55
CA ALA A 40 -2.36 -12.54 -2.04
C ALA A 40 -3.50 -12.89 -3.02
N ARG A 41 -4.65 -13.31 -2.48
CA ARG A 41 -5.85 -13.67 -3.26
C ARG A 41 -6.45 -12.43 -3.92
N TYR A 42 -6.86 -11.46 -3.12
CA TYR A 42 -7.35 -10.18 -3.59
C TYR A 42 -6.46 -9.06 -3.06
N VAL A 43 -6.12 -8.12 -3.94
CA VAL A 43 -5.41 -6.89 -3.60
C VAL A 43 -6.29 -5.72 -3.99
N VAL A 44 -6.87 -5.06 -3.01
CA VAL A 44 -7.70 -3.87 -3.18
C VAL A 44 -6.92 -2.65 -2.71
N ILE A 45 -6.87 -1.62 -3.54
CA ILE A 45 -6.23 -0.35 -3.18
C ILE A 45 -7.22 0.80 -3.28
N THR A 46 -7.20 1.71 -2.32
CA THR A 46 -8.09 2.88 -2.30
C THR A 46 -7.29 4.18 -2.41
N ASP A 47 -7.81 5.13 -3.18
CA ASP A 47 -7.33 6.51 -3.24
C ASP A 47 -8.44 7.41 -3.78
N VAL A 48 -8.33 8.72 -3.54
CA VAL A 48 -9.23 9.73 -4.10
C VAL A 48 -8.71 10.33 -5.42
N ASN A 49 -7.47 10.01 -5.80
CA ASN A 49 -6.82 10.51 -7.00
C ASN A 49 -6.98 9.51 -8.16
N PRO A 50 -7.76 9.85 -9.21
CA PRO A 50 -8.04 8.93 -10.31
C PRO A 50 -6.77 8.51 -11.07
N TRP A 51 -5.80 9.42 -11.23
CA TRP A 51 -4.54 9.11 -11.91
C TRP A 51 -3.75 8.01 -11.18
N ARG A 52 -3.71 8.08 -9.83
CA ARG A 52 -3.04 7.06 -9.00
C ARG A 52 -3.78 5.73 -9.05
N LEU A 53 -5.11 5.75 -9.05
CA LEU A 53 -5.91 4.54 -9.23
C LEU A 53 -5.68 3.88 -10.59
N ASP A 54 -5.50 4.67 -11.65
CA ASP A 54 -5.16 4.15 -12.98
C ASP A 54 -3.77 3.51 -13.01
N LEU A 55 -2.79 4.11 -12.33
CA LEU A 55 -1.47 3.51 -12.18
C LEU A 55 -1.54 2.19 -11.38
N ALA A 56 -2.31 2.16 -10.29
CA ALA A 56 -2.50 0.94 -9.51
C ALA A 56 -3.12 -0.19 -10.34
N ARG A 57 -4.10 0.10 -11.22
CA ARG A 57 -4.67 -0.89 -12.16
C ARG A 57 -3.60 -1.47 -13.08
N LYS A 58 -2.68 -0.64 -13.59
CA LYS A 58 -1.56 -1.09 -14.43
C LYS A 58 -0.58 -2.00 -13.69
N MET A 59 -0.51 -1.88 -12.35
CA MET A 59 0.31 -2.74 -11.49
C MET A 59 -0.39 -4.05 -11.09
N GLY A 60 -1.57 -4.33 -11.66
CA GLY A 60 -2.23 -5.62 -11.52
C GLY A 60 -2.96 -5.82 -10.19
N VAL A 61 -3.38 -4.75 -9.52
CA VAL A 61 -4.29 -4.86 -8.36
C VAL A 61 -5.63 -5.48 -8.80
N THR A 62 -6.28 -6.21 -7.90
CA THR A 62 -7.61 -6.78 -8.17
C THR A 62 -8.63 -5.68 -8.41
N LEU A 63 -8.64 -4.67 -7.54
CA LEU A 63 -9.52 -3.50 -7.66
C LEU A 63 -8.79 -2.25 -7.18
N ALA A 64 -8.97 -1.15 -7.92
CA ALA A 64 -8.56 0.20 -7.52
C ALA A 64 -9.82 1.06 -7.37
N VAL A 65 -10.10 1.50 -6.15
CA VAL A 65 -11.41 2.02 -5.72
C VAL A 65 -11.28 3.45 -5.21
N ASP A 66 -12.17 4.34 -5.67
CA ASP A 66 -12.41 5.62 -5.00
C ASP A 66 -13.45 5.40 -3.90
N PRO A 67 -13.10 5.54 -2.61
CA PRO A 67 -14.02 5.28 -1.51
C PRO A 67 -15.20 6.27 -1.44
N ARG A 68 -15.15 7.36 -2.21
CA ARG A 68 -16.27 8.31 -2.35
C ARG A 68 -17.32 7.79 -3.34
N ALA A 69 -16.92 6.95 -4.29
CA ALA A 69 -17.78 6.39 -5.32
C ALA A 69 -18.32 4.99 -4.96
N GLU A 70 -17.54 4.17 -4.29
CA GLU A 70 -17.90 2.80 -3.92
C GLU A 70 -17.43 2.48 -2.50
N SER A 71 -18.34 2.00 -1.64
CA SER A 71 -18.00 1.60 -0.27
C SER A 71 -17.21 0.28 -0.25
N LEU A 72 -16.36 0.11 0.79
CA LEU A 72 -15.61 -1.15 0.97
C LEU A 72 -16.54 -2.35 1.19
N ASP A 73 -17.69 -2.17 1.81
CA ASP A 73 -18.74 -3.20 1.91
C ASP A 73 -19.24 -3.68 0.53
N ALA A 74 -19.44 -2.75 -0.41
CA ALA A 74 -19.85 -3.10 -1.76
C ALA A 74 -18.73 -3.87 -2.48
N VAL A 75 -17.47 -3.44 -2.28
CA VAL A 75 -16.28 -4.14 -2.80
C VAL A 75 -16.19 -5.57 -2.25
N GLN A 76 -16.34 -5.76 -0.94
CA GLN A 76 -16.31 -7.08 -0.31
C GLN A 76 -17.41 -7.99 -0.87
N ARG A 77 -18.65 -7.49 -0.97
CA ARG A 77 -19.76 -8.25 -1.59
C ARG A 77 -19.47 -8.64 -3.04
N ARG A 78 -18.93 -7.71 -3.84
CA ARG A 78 -18.55 -7.95 -5.24
C ARG A 78 -17.48 -9.03 -5.38
N LEU A 79 -16.53 -9.10 -4.43
CA LEU A 79 -15.48 -10.11 -4.39
C LEU A 79 -15.91 -11.43 -3.73
N GLY A 80 -17.14 -11.51 -3.21
CA GLY A 80 -17.64 -12.69 -2.50
C GLY A 80 -16.96 -12.94 -1.17
N MET A 81 -16.39 -11.90 -0.56
CA MET A 81 -15.74 -11.96 0.76
C MET A 81 -16.80 -12.09 1.85
N ARG A 82 -16.57 -12.95 2.85
CA ARG A 82 -17.52 -13.21 3.93
C ARG A 82 -17.22 -12.45 5.21
N GLU A 83 -15.95 -12.20 5.51
CA GLU A 83 -15.49 -11.73 6.83
C GLU A 83 -14.72 -10.41 6.79
N GLY A 84 -14.31 -9.94 5.63
CA GLY A 84 -13.47 -8.75 5.47
C GLY A 84 -12.06 -9.08 5.02
N PHE A 85 -11.15 -8.09 5.13
CA PHE A 85 -9.76 -8.22 4.72
C PHE A 85 -8.89 -8.77 5.85
N ASP A 86 -7.98 -9.68 5.52
CA ASP A 86 -7.05 -10.29 6.46
C ASP A 86 -5.89 -9.34 6.81
N VAL A 87 -5.43 -8.59 5.81
CA VAL A 87 -4.29 -7.67 5.93
C VAL A 87 -4.68 -6.27 5.47
N GLY A 88 -4.43 -5.28 6.32
CA GLY A 88 -4.59 -3.86 6.04
C GLY A 88 -3.25 -3.14 5.98
N LEU A 89 -2.99 -2.41 4.90
CA LEU A 89 -1.78 -1.59 4.75
C LEU A 89 -2.19 -0.11 4.69
N GLU A 90 -1.94 0.63 5.76
CA GLU A 90 -2.22 2.06 5.81
C GLU A 90 -1.00 2.84 5.30
N MET A 91 -1.12 3.38 4.08
CA MET A 91 -0.05 4.07 3.35
C MET A 91 -0.37 5.53 3.05
N SER A 92 -1.52 6.04 3.53
CA SER A 92 -2.01 7.39 3.21
C SER A 92 -1.71 8.43 4.28
N GLY A 93 -1.64 8.01 5.55
CA GLY A 93 -1.61 8.90 6.70
C GLY A 93 -2.92 9.69 6.90
N ASN A 94 -4.02 9.27 6.26
CA ASN A 94 -5.31 9.94 6.37
C ASN A 94 -6.19 9.25 7.41
N PRO A 95 -6.65 9.96 8.47
CA PRO A 95 -7.48 9.38 9.50
C PRO A 95 -8.78 8.73 8.99
N ALA A 96 -9.43 9.32 7.98
CA ALA A 96 -10.66 8.75 7.42
C ALA A 96 -10.37 7.46 6.62
N ALA A 97 -9.24 7.41 5.90
CA ALA A 97 -8.82 6.20 5.21
C ALA A 97 -8.50 5.07 6.20
N PHE A 98 -7.82 5.39 7.31
CA PHE A 98 -7.59 4.43 8.39
C PHE A 98 -8.88 3.93 9.03
N ALA A 99 -9.85 4.82 9.31
CA ALA A 99 -11.14 4.41 9.89
C ALA A 99 -11.88 3.44 8.96
N SER A 100 -11.94 3.74 7.65
CA SER A 100 -12.54 2.85 6.66
C SER A 100 -11.80 1.52 6.53
N LEU A 101 -10.46 1.54 6.60
CA LEU A 101 -9.65 0.34 6.60
C LEU A 101 -9.95 -0.52 7.85
N LEU A 102 -9.99 0.11 9.04
CA LEU A 102 -10.29 -0.57 10.30
C LEU A 102 -11.67 -1.26 10.27
N GLU A 103 -12.67 -0.60 9.68
CA GLU A 103 -14.02 -1.14 9.52
C GLU A 103 -14.08 -2.36 8.60
N ALA A 104 -13.20 -2.41 7.60
CA ALA A 104 -13.21 -3.44 6.57
C ALA A 104 -12.44 -4.72 6.95
N MET A 105 -11.76 -4.75 8.10
CA MET A 105 -10.95 -5.89 8.55
C MET A 105 -11.78 -7.05 9.08
N CYS A 106 -11.34 -8.27 8.80
CA CYS A 106 -11.89 -9.48 9.41
C CYS A 106 -11.46 -9.64 10.87
N HIS A 107 -12.06 -10.61 11.58
CA HIS A 107 -11.60 -11.01 12.91
C HIS A 107 -10.18 -11.58 12.85
N GLY A 108 -9.30 -11.15 13.78
CA GLY A 108 -7.89 -11.52 13.81
C GLY A 108 -7.03 -10.83 12.75
N GLY A 109 -7.60 -9.88 12.00
CA GLY A 109 -6.89 -9.15 10.94
C GLY A 109 -5.68 -8.37 11.44
N ARG A 110 -4.73 -8.11 10.54
CA ARG A 110 -3.44 -7.46 10.83
C ARG A 110 -3.32 -6.16 10.05
N ILE A 111 -2.95 -5.07 10.71
CA ILE A 111 -2.81 -3.75 10.09
C ILE A 111 -1.38 -3.26 10.27
N ALA A 112 -0.72 -2.92 9.16
CA ALA A 112 0.54 -2.20 9.15
C ALA A 112 0.30 -0.71 8.88
N MET A 113 0.73 0.14 9.82
CA MET A 113 0.63 1.59 9.77
C MET A 113 1.95 2.20 9.33
N LEU A 114 2.04 2.69 8.10
CA LEU A 114 3.22 3.35 7.56
C LEU A 114 2.96 4.82 7.24
N GLY A 115 1.73 5.15 6.84
CA GLY A 115 1.32 6.53 6.61
C GLY A 115 1.40 7.35 7.90
N ILE A 116 2.06 8.51 7.84
CA ILE A 116 2.23 9.39 9.01
C ILE A 116 1.09 10.41 9.01
N PRO A 117 0.17 10.37 10.00
CA PRO A 117 -0.88 11.37 10.12
C PRO A 117 -0.28 12.75 10.42
N ASN A 118 -0.87 13.79 9.87
CA ASN A 118 -0.45 15.17 10.11
C ASN A 118 -0.98 15.77 11.42
N ARG A 119 -1.81 15.03 12.15
CA ARG A 119 -2.41 15.41 13.44
C ARG A 119 -2.88 14.17 14.19
N ASP A 120 -3.08 14.30 15.48
CA ASP A 120 -3.70 13.29 16.31
C ASP A 120 -5.15 13.03 15.88
N PHE A 121 -5.60 11.79 16.00
CA PHE A 121 -6.97 11.37 15.70
C PHE A 121 -7.43 10.25 16.63
N ALA A 122 -8.74 10.13 16.79
CA ALA A 122 -9.34 9.08 17.60
C ALA A 122 -9.38 7.74 16.83
N ILE A 123 -9.16 6.64 17.56
CA ILE A 123 -9.23 5.27 17.04
C ILE A 123 -10.43 4.58 17.73
N ASP A 124 -11.22 3.85 16.96
CA ASP A 124 -12.26 2.97 17.49
C ASP A 124 -11.65 1.72 18.16
N TRP A 125 -11.31 1.87 19.44
CA TRP A 125 -10.72 0.80 20.23
C TRP A 125 -11.70 -0.35 20.48
N GLN A 126 -13.01 -0.12 20.45
CA GLN A 126 -13.98 -1.21 20.59
C GLN A 126 -13.85 -2.17 19.41
N ARG A 127 -13.73 -1.64 18.19
CA ARG A 127 -13.53 -2.47 17.00
C ARG A 127 -12.20 -3.23 17.06
N VAL A 128 -11.12 -2.58 17.47
CA VAL A 128 -9.81 -3.24 17.61
C VAL A 128 -9.91 -4.42 18.57
N ILE A 129 -10.57 -4.22 19.73
CA ILE A 129 -10.70 -5.24 20.77
C ILE A 129 -11.65 -6.37 20.33
N PHE A 130 -12.84 -6.04 19.84
CA PHE A 130 -13.84 -7.04 19.49
C PHE A 130 -13.46 -7.87 18.26
N ASN A 131 -12.73 -7.28 17.33
CA ASN A 131 -12.22 -8.02 16.17
C ASN A 131 -10.82 -8.61 16.38
N MET A 132 -10.24 -8.48 17.59
CA MET A 132 -8.90 -9.01 17.93
C MET A 132 -7.83 -8.56 16.94
N LEU A 133 -7.87 -7.29 16.50
CA LEU A 133 -6.98 -6.79 15.48
C LEU A 133 -5.58 -6.54 16.02
N THR A 134 -4.57 -6.84 15.22
CA THR A 134 -3.18 -6.45 15.46
C THR A 134 -2.87 -5.20 14.65
N ILE A 135 -2.42 -4.13 15.32
CA ILE A 135 -1.98 -2.89 14.66
C ILE A 135 -0.50 -2.69 14.96
N ARG A 136 0.30 -2.61 13.89
CA ARG A 136 1.75 -2.42 13.99
C ARG A 136 2.19 -1.16 13.27
N GLY A 137 2.91 -0.28 13.98
CA GLY A 137 3.59 0.85 13.37
C GLY A 137 4.86 0.41 12.63
N VAL A 138 5.09 1.00 11.46
CA VAL A 138 6.26 0.72 10.62
C VAL A 138 7.05 2.01 10.43
N TYR A 139 8.33 2.00 10.80
CA TYR A 139 9.23 3.13 10.59
C TYR A 139 10.62 2.66 10.16
N GLY A 140 11.12 3.27 9.09
CA GLY A 140 12.44 2.96 8.57
C GLY A 140 12.54 1.61 7.86
N ARG A 141 13.62 0.91 8.09
CA ARG A 141 13.93 -0.41 7.54
C ARG A 141 14.93 -1.15 8.41
N GLU A 142 14.93 -2.46 8.36
CA GLU A 142 16.03 -3.26 8.87
C GLU A 142 17.19 -3.24 7.86
N MET A 143 18.33 -2.70 8.27
CA MET A 143 19.52 -2.59 7.41
C MET A 143 19.98 -3.98 7.02
N PHE A 144 20.32 -4.13 5.75
CA PHE A 144 20.75 -5.35 5.06
C PHE A 144 19.63 -6.36 4.79
N GLU A 145 18.81 -6.73 5.76
CA GLU A 145 17.73 -7.71 5.63
C GLU A 145 16.70 -7.29 4.57
N THR A 146 16.10 -6.10 4.74
CA THR A 146 15.10 -5.60 3.78
C THR A 146 15.69 -5.35 2.39
N TRP A 147 16.96 -5.00 2.29
CA TRP A 147 17.64 -4.84 1.00
C TRP A 147 17.86 -6.17 0.30
N TYR A 148 18.25 -7.19 1.07
CA TYR A 148 18.39 -8.53 0.53
C TYR A 148 17.05 -9.05 -0.01
N MET A 149 15.99 -8.96 0.80
CA MET A 149 14.64 -9.38 0.41
C MET A 149 14.14 -8.65 -0.84
N MET A 150 14.31 -7.32 -0.90
CA MET A 150 13.96 -6.53 -2.08
C MET A 150 14.73 -7.01 -3.33
N THR A 151 16.02 -7.29 -3.19
CA THR A 151 16.84 -7.79 -4.28
C THR A 151 16.35 -9.15 -4.77
N VAL A 152 16.03 -10.06 -3.86
CA VAL A 152 15.49 -11.38 -4.17
C VAL A 152 14.14 -11.27 -4.88
N LEU A 153 13.24 -10.40 -4.41
CA LEU A 153 11.93 -10.19 -5.05
C LEU A 153 12.08 -9.69 -6.50
N ILE A 154 12.98 -8.73 -6.73
CA ILE A 154 13.25 -8.20 -8.08
C ILE A 154 13.88 -9.30 -8.97
N GLN A 155 14.83 -10.06 -8.45
CA GLN A 155 15.42 -11.20 -9.17
C GLN A 155 14.38 -12.31 -9.43
N GLY A 156 13.41 -12.47 -8.53
CA GLY A 156 12.26 -13.38 -8.66
C GLY A 156 11.18 -12.92 -9.64
N GLY A 157 11.38 -11.76 -10.29
CA GLY A 157 10.48 -11.27 -11.34
C GLY A 157 9.49 -10.20 -10.89
N LEU A 158 9.63 -9.65 -9.66
CA LEU A 158 8.83 -8.50 -9.25
C LEU A 158 9.18 -7.28 -10.13
N ASP A 159 8.21 -6.80 -10.90
CA ASP A 159 8.37 -5.59 -11.71
C ASP A 159 7.73 -4.37 -11.01
N ILE A 160 8.58 -3.45 -10.54
CA ILE A 160 8.17 -2.16 -9.97
C ILE A 160 8.45 -0.99 -10.91
N MET A 161 9.00 -1.24 -12.09
CA MET A 161 9.39 -0.18 -13.03
C MET A 161 8.23 0.71 -13.49
N PRO A 162 7.00 0.21 -13.69
CA PRO A 162 5.88 1.07 -14.07
C PRO A 162 5.53 2.16 -13.04
N VAL A 163 5.96 2.01 -11.77
CA VAL A 163 5.79 3.04 -10.74
C VAL A 163 6.66 4.28 -11.03
N VAL A 164 7.78 4.13 -11.75
CA VAL A 164 8.65 5.24 -12.17
C VAL A 164 7.99 5.96 -13.35
N SER A 165 7.16 6.94 -13.04
CA SER A 165 6.33 7.66 -14.02
C SER A 165 7.06 8.80 -14.73
N HIS A 166 8.06 9.40 -14.06
CA HIS A 166 8.78 10.56 -14.59
C HIS A 166 10.29 10.42 -14.38
N ARG A 167 11.04 10.85 -15.37
CA ARG A 167 12.51 10.92 -15.33
C ARG A 167 12.93 12.29 -15.83
N PHE A 168 13.72 13.00 -15.02
CA PHE A 168 14.27 14.30 -15.35
C PHE A 168 15.79 14.26 -15.23
N PRO A 169 16.55 15.06 -16.01
CA PRO A 169 17.92 15.38 -15.66
C PRO A 169 17.97 16.03 -14.27
N TYR A 170 19.02 15.81 -13.50
CA TYR A 170 19.12 16.41 -12.16
C TYR A 170 19.05 17.93 -12.18
N THR A 171 19.48 18.56 -13.30
CA THR A 171 19.41 20.01 -13.51
C THR A 171 17.97 20.55 -13.60
N GLU A 172 17.00 19.67 -13.88
CA GLU A 172 15.56 19.98 -13.95
C GLU A 172 14.82 19.55 -12.67
N PHE A 173 15.49 19.54 -11.52
CA PHE A 173 14.90 19.06 -10.26
C PHE A 173 13.60 19.81 -9.88
N GLU A 174 13.50 21.10 -10.22
CA GLU A 174 12.28 21.90 -9.96
C GLU A 174 11.07 21.33 -10.73
N ALA A 175 11.24 20.94 -12.00
CA ALA A 175 10.20 20.27 -12.77
C ALA A 175 9.80 18.91 -12.14
N GLY A 176 10.80 18.18 -11.62
CA GLY A 176 10.58 16.95 -10.87
C GLY A 176 9.71 17.18 -9.61
N PHE A 177 10.00 18.20 -8.82
CA PHE A 177 9.19 18.57 -7.66
C PHE A 177 7.80 19.06 -8.05
N ALA A 178 7.69 19.85 -9.13
CA ALA A 178 6.39 20.27 -9.65
C ALA A 178 5.51 19.09 -10.05
N ALA A 179 6.08 18.08 -10.72
CA ALA A 179 5.39 16.84 -11.04
C ALA A 179 4.90 16.09 -9.78
N MET A 180 5.74 16.01 -8.73
CA MET A 180 5.34 15.41 -7.45
C MET A 180 4.16 16.17 -6.80
N ASN A 181 4.23 17.49 -6.79
CA ASN A 181 3.20 18.34 -6.18
C ASN A 181 1.87 18.33 -6.95
N SER A 182 1.89 18.04 -8.25
CA SER A 182 0.67 17.90 -9.07
C SER A 182 -0.21 16.73 -8.64
N GLY A 183 0.35 15.74 -7.92
CA GLY A 183 -0.32 14.49 -7.58
C GLY A 183 -0.51 13.54 -8.77
N GLN A 184 -0.11 13.92 -9.97
CA GLN A 184 -0.18 13.08 -11.18
C GLN A 184 1.15 12.39 -11.45
N CYS A 185 1.73 11.79 -10.43
CA CYS A 185 2.97 11.04 -10.52
C CYS A 185 2.96 9.80 -9.63
N GLY A 186 3.69 8.79 -10.08
CA GLY A 186 4.19 7.70 -9.26
C GLY A 186 5.53 8.10 -8.64
N LYS A 187 6.59 7.40 -8.96
CA LYS A 187 7.95 7.76 -8.55
C LYS A 187 8.60 8.68 -9.59
N VAL A 188 9.15 9.80 -9.13
CA VAL A 188 9.98 10.70 -9.92
C VAL A 188 11.45 10.33 -9.68
N VAL A 189 12.23 10.22 -10.75
CA VAL A 189 13.67 9.91 -10.72
C VAL A 189 14.45 11.04 -11.36
N LEU A 190 15.48 11.53 -10.69
CA LEU A 190 16.46 12.45 -11.24
C LEU A 190 17.66 11.65 -11.79
N ASN A 191 17.98 11.85 -13.06
CA ASN A 191 19.10 11.19 -13.71
C ASN A 191 20.36 12.06 -13.60
N TRP A 192 21.44 11.46 -13.08
CA TRP A 192 22.75 12.08 -12.91
C TRP A 192 23.74 11.65 -13.99
N LEU A 193 23.37 10.68 -14.85
CA LEU A 193 24.21 10.15 -15.91
C LEU A 193 23.87 10.86 -17.22
N GLY A 194 24.84 11.55 -17.81
CA GLY A 194 24.74 12.10 -19.15
C GLY A 194 23.98 13.43 -19.22
N VAL A 195 24.59 14.47 -18.68
CA VAL A 195 24.39 15.85 -19.11
C VAL A 195 25.56 16.25 -19.98
#